data_fe3fb09b0a4a3d1876e75a2bc7737c0c
#
_entry.id   fe3fb09b0a4a3d1876e75a2bc7737c0c
#
_cell.length_a   1.000
_cell.length_b   1.000
_cell.length_c   1.000
_cell.angle_alpha   90.00
_cell.angle_beta   90.00
_cell.angle_gamma   90.00
#
_symmetry.space_group_name_H-M   'P 1'
#
loop_
_entity.id
_entity.type
_entity.pdbx_description
1 polymer ?
#
loop_
_entity_poly.entity_id
_entity_poly.type
_entity_poly.pdbx_seq_one_letter_code
_entity_poly.pdbx_strand_id
1 'polypeptide(L)'
;MFQQEFLYESVGRGLLTPSELALSGDGTPVVTSSKQRKKRLCQCKERGISSCDCNRYYSQPDCDIGWDSSRGRFYHGYDLYILTASDSISDLPVFPLLQPASRHDSHGFLHCFFTMKTFLPEYRISKLLLDPAHDAMPVYEYCRRQGIVPFIALNEKRGVKLKYKNDFTVGPDGVPVCMAGLKMRHDGVYFPKRRSKFRCPLMDRRTKSCSCSNPCSDAKWGRTVHLAMKDNPRLFNIPPRDSEQWKLEYNARTSSERCNKRMKNDFALESGCHRSSKLWYCRLYATMMLQHLSAWQMPSTHTLRSALLAAA
;
A
#
# COMPACT_ATOMS: atom_id res chain seq x y z
N MET A 1 -8.36 24.50 -0.41
CA MET A 1 -6.99 25.01 -0.37
C MET A 1 -5.98 23.95 -0.80
N PHE A 2 -5.63 22.88 -0.02
CA PHE A 2 -4.61 21.92 -0.42
C PHE A 2 -4.88 21.30 -1.81
N GLN A 3 -6.08 20.83 -2.06
CA GLN A 3 -6.47 20.26 -3.35
C GLN A 3 -6.33 21.26 -4.50
N GLN A 4 -6.89 22.44 -4.34
CA GLN A 4 -6.94 23.45 -5.41
C GLN A 4 -5.58 24.09 -5.71
N GLU A 5 -4.79 24.39 -4.65
CA GLU A 5 -3.54 25.13 -4.78
C GLU A 5 -2.33 24.21 -4.95
N PHE A 6 -2.37 22.99 -4.44
CA PHE A 6 -1.19 22.11 -4.41
C PHE A 6 -1.32 20.88 -5.31
N LEU A 7 -2.45 20.17 -5.26
CA LEU A 7 -2.61 19.00 -6.13
C LEU A 7 -2.77 19.43 -7.58
N TYR A 8 -3.63 20.40 -7.88
CA TYR A 8 -3.84 20.87 -9.25
C TYR A 8 -2.58 21.52 -9.83
N GLU A 9 -1.86 22.31 -9.04
CA GLU A 9 -0.58 22.87 -9.50
C GLU A 9 0.45 21.77 -9.78
N SER A 10 0.53 20.74 -8.94
CA SER A 10 1.41 19.59 -9.19
C SER A 10 1.01 18.79 -10.43
N VAL A 11 -0.28 18.72 -10.74
CA VAL A 11 -0.77 18.18 -12.02
C VAL A 11 -0.34 19.08 -13.19
N GLY A 12 -0.54 20.39 -13.06
CA GLY A 12 -0.13 21.37 -14.08
C GLY A 12 1.37 21.32 -14.39
N ARG A 13 2.20 20.99 -13.40
CA ARG A 13 3.65 20.81 -13.53
C ARG A 13 4.05 19.41 -14.02
N GLY A 14 3.11 18.52 -14.29
CA GLY A 14 3.39 17.14 -14.72
C GLY A 14 3.97 16.24 -13.64
N LEU A 15 3.87 16.59 -12.36
CA LEU A 15 4.34 15.79 -11.23
C LEU A 15 3.32 14.75 -10.77
N LEU A 16 2.06 14.90 -11.18
CA LEU A 16 0.96 13.97 -10.91
C LEU A 16 0.15 13.76 -12.18
N THR A 17 -0.28 12.52 -12.42
CA THR A 17 -1.12 12.14 -13.57
C THR A 17 -2.49 11.68 -13.07
N PRO A 18 -3.50 12.57 -12.98
CA PRO A 18 -4.79 12.23 -12.37
C PRO A 18 -5.58 11.19 -13.16
N SER A 19 -5.35 11.04 -14.46
CA SER A 19 -6.01 10.04 -15.29
C SER A 19 -5.47 8.61 -15.09
N GLU A 20 -4.29 8.44 -14.49
CA GLU A 20 -3.60 7.14 -14.37
C GLU A 20 -2.72 7.10 -13.13
N LEU A 21 -3.29 7.46 -11.98
CA LEU A 21 -2.53 7.60 -10.73
C LEU A 21 -2.17 6.23 -10.14
N ALA A 22 -0.89 6.02 -9.84
CA ALA A 22 -0.42 4.91 -9.03
C ALA A 22 -0.29 5.37 -7.57
N LEU A 23 -1.02 4.71 -6.67
CA LEU A 23 -1.02 5.04 -5.24
C LEU A 23 -0.33 3.97 -4.42
N SER A 24 0.53 4.39 -3.50
CA SER A 24 0.94 3.60 -2.34
C SER A 24 0.28 4.13 -1.08
N GLY A 25 0.06 3.25 -0.11
CA GLY A 25 -0.52 3.61 1.17
C GLY A 25 0.24 2.96 2.31
N ASP A 26 0.46 3.73 3.39
CA ASP A 26 1.17 3.27 4.57
C ASP A 26 0.73 4.03 5.81
N GLY A 27 0.67 3.32 6.96
CA GLY A 27 0.42 3.88 8.28
C GLY A 27 1.72 4.29 8.96
N THR A 28 1.70 5.39 9.71
CA THR A 28 2.86 5.80 10.50
C THR A 28 2.43 6.42 11.83
N PRO A 29 3.07 6.06 12.96
CA PRO A 29 2.77 6.64 14.26
C PRO A 29 2.94 8.16 14.26
N VAL A 30 2.01 8.90 14.85
CA VAL A 30 2.15 10.32 15.19
C VAL A 30 2.05 10.45 16.71
N VAL A 31 3.19 10.64 17.34
CA VAL A 31 3.28 10.76 18.79
C VAL A 31 2.81 12.15 19.23
N THR A 32 1.88 12.18 20.17
CA THR A 32 1.34 13.44 20.72
C THR A 32 1.91 13.74 22.10
N SER A 33 1.82 15.03 22.50
CA SER A 33 2.13 15.45 23.86
C SER A 33 1.02 15.12 24.89
N SER A 34 0.01 14.39 24.47
CA SER A 34 -1.10 13.99 25.30
C SER A 34 -0.65 13.04 26.41
N LYS A 35 -1.15 13.28 27.63
CA LYS A 35 -0.81 12.39 28.76
C LYS A 35 -1.45 11.01 28.57
N GLN A 36 -0.67 9.96 28.80
CA GLN A 36 -1.12 8.57 28.71
C GLN A 36 -2.19 8.20 29.75
N ARG A 37 -2.33 9.00 30.84
CA ARG A 37 -3.32 8.73 31.90
C ARG A 37 -4.67 9.35 31.54
N LYS A 38 -5.70 8.53 31.54
CA LYS A 38 -7.09 8.97 31.38
C LYS A 38 -7.49 9.94 32.51
N LYS A 39 -8.15 11.02 32.13
CA LYS A 39 -8.72 12.02 33.07
C LYS A 39 -10.13 11.64 33.47
N ARG A 40 -10.50 11.96 34.71
CA ARG A 40 -11.89 11.95 35.16
C ARG A 40 -12.62 13.16 34.55
N LEU A 41 -13.81 12.92 34.04
CA LEU A 41 -14.75 13.97 33.63
C LEU A 41 -15.97 14.06 34.57
N CYS A 42 -16.04 13.16 35.58
CA CYS A 42 -17.10 13.18 36.58
C CYS A 42 -16.77 14.14 37.71
N GLN A 43 -17.82 14.60 38.38
CA GLN A 43 -17.75 15.46 39.58
C GLN A 43 -17.60 14.65 40.90
N CYS A 44 -17.29 13.37 40.83
CA CYS A 44 -17.19 12.51 42.01
C CYS A 44 -16.17 12.99 43.04
N LYS A 45 -15.06 13.58 42.57
CA LYS A 45 -14.02 14.14 43.46
C LYS A 45 -14.54 15.34 44.27
N GLU A 46 -15.36 16.18 43.65
CA GLU A 46 -15.98 17.36 44.31
C GLU A 46 -17.01 16.91 45.33
N ARG A 47 -17.60 15.72 45.15
CA ARG A 47 -18.53 15.09 46.11
C ARG A 47 -17.83 14.21 47.15
N GLY A 48 -16.50 14.32 47.31
CA GLY A 48 -15.72 13.56 48.30
C GLY A 48 -15.46 12.08 47.92
N ILE A 49 -15.89 11.61 46.74
CA ILE A 49 -15.68 10.22 46.30
C ILE A 49 -14.30 10.11 45.65
N SER A 50 -13.35 9.51 46.36
CA SER A 50 -11.98 9.31 45.91
C SER A 50 -11.83 8.22 44.84
N SER A 51 -12.65 7.16 44.90
CA SER A 51 -12.68 6.07 43.90
C SER A 51 -14.06 5.99 43.26
N CYS A 52 -14.13 5.97 41.93
CA CYS A 52 -15.38 5.83 41.18
C CYS A 52 -15.13 5.06 39.89
N ASP A 53 -16.16 4.35 39.39
CA ASP A 53 -16.15 3.59 38.13
C ASP A 53 -16.61 4.41 36.93
N CYS A 54 -16.72 5.74 37.10
CA CYS A 54 -17.07 6.64 36.01
C CYS A 54 -16.03 6.60 34.87
N ASN A 55 -16.53 6.72 33.64
CA ASN A 55 -15.71 6.74 32.45
C ASN A 55 -14.60 7.79 32.55
N ARG A 56 -13.43 7.41 32.07
CA ARG A 56 -12.23 8.28 32.01
C ARG A 56 -11.82 8.44 30.57
N TYR A 57 -11.41 9.65 30.21
CA TYR A 57 -11.02 10.01 28.87
C TYR A 57 -9.60 10.53 28.83
N TYR A 58 -8.91 10.37 27.71
CA TYR A 58 -7.64 11.00 27.48
C TYR A 58 -7.80 12.53 27.34
N SER A 59 -6.71 13.28 27.49
CA SER A 59 -6.71 14.74 27.28
C SER A 59 -7.03 15.12 25.82
N GLN A 60 -6.79 14.20 24.91
CA GLN A 60 -7.25 14.22 23.51
C GLN A 60 -8.10 12.97 23.32
N PRO A 61 -9.43 13.04 23.37
CA PRO A 61 -10.32 11.89 23.36
C PRO A 61 -10.32 11.14 22.02
N ASP A 62 -9.85 11.75 20.96
CA ASP A 62 -9.66 11.20 19.63
C ASP A 62 -8.28 10.54 19.41
N CYS A 63 -7.38 10.61 20.40
CA CYS A 63 -6.13 9.82 20.45
C CYS A 63 -6.33 8.50 21.19
N ASP A 64 -5.41 7.56 20.94
CA ASP A 64 -5.34 6.30 21.68
C ASP A 64 -3.91 5.78 21.81
N ILE A 65 -3.76 4.62 22.45
CA ILE A 65 -2.48 3.93 22.58
C ILE A 65 -2.29 3.01 21.38
N GLY A 66 -1.15 3.14 20.70
CA GLY A 66 -0.71 2.26 19.62
C GLY A 66 0.66 1.65 19.90
N TRP A 67 1.06 0.71 19.07
CA TRP A 67 2.38 0.09 19.11
C TRP A 67 3.23 0.61 17.93
N ASP A 68 4.36 1.22 18.24
CA ASP A 68 5.36 1.61 17.25
C ASP A 68 6.38 0.48 17.08
N SER A 69 6.24 -0.29 16.02
CA SER A 69 7.12 -1.42 15.72
C SER A 69 8.56 -0.99 15.41
N SER A 70 8.74 0.20 14.84
CA SER A 70 10.07 0.71 14.49
C SER A 70 10.91 1.09 15.72
N ARG A 71 10.24 1.55 16.79
CA ARG A 71 10.86 1.96 18.05
C ARG A 71 10.70 0.92 19.16
N GLY A 72 9.95 -0.17 18.92
CA GLY A 72 9.69 -1.24 19.89
C GLY A 72 8.97 -0.76 21.17
N ARG A 73 8.08 0.22 21.08
CA ARG A 73 7.41 0.81 22.24
C ARG A 73 5.99 1.23 22.00
N PHE A 74 5.18 1.29 23.06
CA PHE A 74 3.88 1.93 23.02
C PHE A 74 4.00 3.44 22.93
N TYR A 75 3.10 4.06 22.19
CA TYR A 75 2.95 5.51 22.10
C TYR A 75 1.49 5.90 22.29
N HIS A 76 1.26 7.17 22.62
CA HIS A 76 -0.07 7.75 22.71
C HIS A 76 -0.21 8.84 21.64
N GLY A 77 -1.19 8.67 20.76
CA GLY A 77 -1.34 9.57 19.63
C GLY A 77 -2.30 9.09 18.57
N TYR A 78 -1.91 9.36 17.34
CA TYR A 78 -2.61 8.97 16.15
C TYR A 78 -1.78 7.98 15.33
N ASP A 79 -2.45 7.18 14.54
CA ASP A 79 -1.88 6.58 13.34
C ASP A 79 -2.23 7.46 12.14
N LEU A 80 -1.22 7.93 11.43
CA LEU A 80 -1.36 8.68 10.18
C LEU A 80 -1.31 7.71 9.03
N TYR A 81 -2.44 7.50 8.39
CA TYR A 81 -2.48 6.80 7.11
C TYR A 81 -2.38 7.81 5.98
N ILE A 82 -1.42 7.62 5.06
CA ILE A 82 -1.24 8.52 3.93
C ILE A 82 -1.24 7.77 2.60
N LEU A 83 -1.94 8.35 1.62
CA LEU A 83 -1.88 7.92 0.23
C LEU A 83 -0.88 8.80 -0.51
N THR A 84 0.07 8.17 -1.17
CA THR A 84 1.20 8.81 -1.86
C THR A 84 1.20 8.41 -3.33
N ALA A 85 1.46 9.35 -4.22
CA ALA A 85 1.67 9.07 -5.64
C ALA A 85 3.01 8.36 -5.84
N SER A 86 2.95 7.06 -6.13
CA SER A 86 4.13 6.19 -6.26
C SER A 86 4.80 6.27 -7.62
N ASP A 87 4.15 6.85 -8.61
CA ASP A 87 4.65 7.17 -9.94
C ASP A 87 5.30 8.56 -10.03
N SER A 88 5.13 9.38 -8.99
CA SER A 88 5.81 10.67 -8.89
C SER A 88 7.26 10.48 -8.44
N ILE A 89 8.19 11.11 -9.15
CA ILE A 89 9.63 11.13 -8.80
C ILE A 89 9.88 11.71 -7.39
N SER A 90 8.94 12.52 -6.89
CA SER A 90 9.03 13.21 -5.60
C SER A 90 8.22 12.56 -4.49
N ASP A 91 7.62 11.38 -4.72
CA ASP A 91 6.78 10.66 -3.74
C ASP A 91 5.74 11.59 -3.08
N LEU A 92 4.91 12.26 -3.89
CA LEU A 92 4.03 13.31 -3.42
C LEU A 92 2.84 12.78 -2.62
N PRO A 93 2.56 13.33 -1.42
CA PRO A 93 1.38 12.99 -0.65
C PRO A 93 0.11 13.48 -1.33
N VAL A 94 -0.88 12.60 -1.49
CA VAL A 94 -2.15 12.93 -2.15
C VAL A 94 -3.27 13.15 -1.13
N PHE A 95 -3.41 12.23 -0.18
CA PHE A 95 -4.51 12.30 0.78
C PHE A 95 -4.13 11.69 2.13
N PRO A 96 -4.36 12.40 3.26
CA PRO A 96 -4.05 11.94 4.59
C PRO A 96 -5.29 11.54 5.37
N LEU A 97 -5.12 10.65 6.34
CA LEU A 97 -6.10 10.36 7.39
C LEU A 97 -5.40 10.20 8.73
N LEU A 98 -5.82 10.96 9.74
CA LEU A 98 -5.47 10.70 11.13
C LEU A 98 -6.55 9.83 11.77
N GLN A 99 -6.15 8.72 12.36
CA GLN A 99 -7.02 7.84 13.13
C GLN A 99 -6.43 7.60 14.51
N PRO A 100 -7.23 7.15 15.52
CA PRO A 100 -6.68 6.74 16.80
C PRO A 100 -5.60 5.68 16.65
N ALA A 101 -4.49 5.79 17.39
CA ALA A 101 -3.33 4.91 17.28
C ALA A 101 -3.62 3.40 17.48
N SER A 102 -4.76 3.06 18.09
CA SER A 102 -5.22 1.67 18.26
C SER A 102 -5.83 1.04 16.99
N ARG A 103 -6.05 1.84 15.94
CA ARG A 103 -6.66 1.35 14.70
C ARG A 103 -5.61 0.68 13.81
N HIS A 104 -6.04 -0.39 13.16
CA HIS A 104 -5.19 -1.15 12.24
C HIS A 104 -5.12 -0.47 10.86
N ASP A 105 -3.97 -0.53 10.19
CA ASP A 105 -3.69 0.11 8.90
C ASP A 105 -4.72 -0.24 7.81
N SER A 106 -5.24 -1.47 7.79
CA SER A 106 -6.28 -1.86 6.84
C SER A 106 -7.58 -1.05 6.98
N HIS A 107 -7.93 -0.62 8.21
CA HIS A 107 -9.05 0.29 8.45
C HIS A 107 -8.71 1.71 7.98
N GLY A 108 -7.50 2.18 8.32
CA GLY A 108 -6.96 3.45 7.87
C GLY A 108 -6.98 3.55 6.36
N PHE A 109 -6.51 2.52 5.67
CA PHE A 109 -6.54 2.44 4.22
C PHE A 109 -7.95 2.62 3.65
N LEU A 110 -8.90 1.80 4.07
CA LEU A 110 -10.26 1.83 3.51
C LEU A 110 -10.89 3.21 3.71
N HIS A 111 -10.79 3.76 4.92
CA HIS A 111 -11.36 5.07 5.23
C HIS A 111 -10.65 6.18 4.42
N CYS A 112 -9.32 6.20 4.43
CA CYS A 112 -8.53 7.18 3.67
C CYS A 112 -8.84 7.13 2.17
N PHE A 113 -8.83 5.92 1.60
CA PHE A 113 -9.04 5.70 0.18
C PHE A 113 -10.45 6.11 -0.29
N PHE A 114 -11.51 5.69 0.42
CA PHE A 114 -12.86 6.06 0.03
C PHE A 114 -13.16 7.53 0.27
N THR A 115 -12.59 8.13 1.33
CA THR A 115 -12.69 9.58 1.56
C THR A 115 -11.99 10.34 0.44
N MET A 116 -10.77 9.93 0.07
CA MET A 116 -10.08 10.51 -1.09
C MET A 116 -10.93 10.43 -2.36
N LYS A 117 -11.53 9.27 -2.66
CA LYS A 117 -12.39 9.10 -3.83
C LYS A 117 -13.61 10.02 -3.84
N THR A 118 -14.10 10.40 -2.67
CA THR A 118 -15.21 11.36 -2.53
C THR A 118 -14.77 12.79 -2.80
N PHE A 119 -13.57 13.17 -2.32
CA PHE A 119 -13.04 14.52 -2.48
C PHE A 119 -12.29 14.76 -3.79
N LEU A 120 -11.77 13.69 -4.40
CA LEU A 120 -10.98 13.71 -5.64
C LEU A 120 -11.59 12.73 -6.66
N PRO A 121 -12.85 12.90 -7.07
CA PRO A 121 -13.53 11.94 -7.96
C PRO A 121 -12.91 11.86 -9.36
N GLU A 122 -12.23 12.93 -9.79
CA GLU A 122 -11.54 13.02 -11.08
C GLU A 122 -10.25 12.18 -11.14
N TYR A 123 -9.68 11.80 -9.99
CA TYR A 123 -8.47 10.98 -9.95
C TYR A 123 -8.80 9.51 -10.19
N ARG A 124 -8.30 8.98 -11.30
CA ARG A 124 -8.41 7.56 -11.66
C ARG A 124 -7.19 6.81 -11.17
N ILE A 125 -7.43 5.84 -10.30
CA ILE A 125 -6.36 5.00 -9.78
C ILE A 125 -6.14 3.82 -10.73
N SER A 126 -4.92 3.70 -11.27
CA SER A 126 -4.50 2.60 -12.15
C SER A 126 -3.86 1.46 -11.37
N LYS A 127 -3.05 1.79 -10.37
CA LYS A 127 -2.31 0.85 -9.54
C LYS A 127 -2.47 1.17 -8.06
N LEU A 128 -2.47 0.12 -7.24
CA LEU A 128 -2.53 0.24 -5.79
C LEU A 128 -1.45 -0.63 -5.17
N LEU A 129 -0.50 0.00 -4.48
CA LEU A 129 0.69 -0.64 -3.93
C LEU A 129 0.61 -0.62 -2.40
N LEU A 130 0.40 -1.79 -1.79
CA LEU A 130 0.17 -1.91 -0.35
C LEU A 130 1.02 -3.02 0.26
N ASP A 131 1.27 -2.90 1.55
CA ASP A 131 1.98 -3.91 2.32
C ASP A 131 1.11 -5.15 2.64
N PRO A 132 1.68 -6.23 3.22
CA PRO A 132 0.94 -7.44 3.56
C PRO A 132 -0.19 -7.25 4.58
N ALA A 133 -0.23 -6.16 5.34
CA ALA A 133 -1.32 -5.88 6.28
C ALA A 133 -2.67 -5.69 5.55
N HIS A 134 -2.61 -5.27 4.29
CA HIS A 134 -3.76 -5.03 3.42
C HIS A 134 -4.17 -6.24 2.60
N ASP A 135 -3.51 -7.40 2.75
CA ASP A 135 -3.80 -8.63 2.02
C ASP A 135 -5.14 -9.23 2.44
N ALA A 136 -6.22 -8.70 1.89
CA ALA A 136 -7.59 -9.10 2.18
C ALA A 136 -8.41 -9.23 0.90
N MET A 137 -9.18 -10.33 0.77
CA MET A 137 -9.99 -10.62 -0.42
C MET A 137 -10.87 -9.44 -0.89
N PRO A 138 -11.55 -8.69 0.00
CA PRO A 138 -12.37 -7.55 -0.41
C PRO A 138 -11.59 -6.46 -1.16
N VAL A 139 -10.32 -6.23 -0.82
CA VAL A 139 -9.46 -5.24 -1.50
C VAL A 139 -9.21 -5.67 -2.95
N TYR A 140 -8.86 -6.94 -3.18
CA TYR A 140 -8.65 -7.47 -4.54
C TYR A 140 -9.93 -7.48 -5.37
N GLU A 141 -11.06 -7.84 -4.76
CA GLU A 141 -12.37 -7.82 -5.41
C GLU A 141 -12.75 -6.40 -5.85
N TYR A 142 -12.55 -5.42 -4.98
CA TYR A 142 -12.77 -4.02 -5.29
C TYR A 142 -11.87 -3.57 -6.45
N CYS A 143 -10.57 -3.81 -6.36
CA CYS A 143 -9.61 -3.48 -7.41
C CYS A 143 -10.02 -4.10 -8.76
N ARG A 144 -10.38 -5.40 -8.75
CA ARG A 144 -10.84 -6.09 -9.95
C ARG A 144 -12.06 -5.43 -10.59
N ARG A 145 -13.05 -5.01 -9.78
CA ARG A 145 -14.28 -4.34 -10.26
C ARG A 145 -13.99 -2.95 -10.82
N GLN A 146 -13.06 -2.23 -10.23
CA GLN A 146 -12.69 -0.88 -10.65
C GLN A 146 -11.61 -0.84 -11.73
N GLY A 147 -11.07 -1.97 -12.15
CA GLY A 147 -9.98 -2.02 -13.14
C GLY A 147 -8.61 -1.60 -12.58
N ILE A 148 -8.48 -1.50 -11.27
CA ILE A 148 -7.23 -1.18 -10.57
C ILE A 148 -6.33 -2.43 -10.51
N VAL A 149 -5.05 -2.28 -10.75
CA VAL A 149 -4.06 -3.36 -10.60
C VAL A 149 -3.51 -3.33 -9.17
N PRO A 150 -3.80 -4.35 -8.33
CA PRO A 150 -3.28 -4.39 -6.96
C PRO A 150 -1.88 -5.02 -6.93
N PHE A 151 -0.93 -4.31 -6.37
CA PHE A 151 0.41 -4.79 -6.01
C PHE A 151 0.47 -4.90 -4.49
N ILE A 152 0.01 -6.03 -3.97
CA ILE A 152 -0.07 -6.31 -2.52
C ILE A 152 0.69 -7.60 -2.26
N ALA A 153 1.68 -7.56 -1.36
CA ALA A 153 2.37 -8.77 -0.94
C ALA A 153 1.44 -9.66 -0.10
N LEU A 154 1.60 -10.97 -0.24
CA LEU A 154 0.79 -11.91 0.51
C LEU A 154 1.20 -11.93 1.99
N ASN A 155 0.21 -11.98 2.87
CA ASN A 155 0.44 -12.20 4.29
C ASN A 155 0.62 -13.72 4.52
N GLU A 156 1.81 -14.12 4.92
CA GLU A 156 2.18 -15.53 5.15
C GLU A 156 1.32 -16.19 6.23
N LYS A 157 0.88 -15.42 7.24
CA LYS A 157 0.00 -15.92 8.31
C LYS A 157 -1.40 -16.33 7.79
N ARG A 158 -1.78 -15.87 6.60
CA ARG A 158 -3.04 -16.22 5.93
C ARG A 158 -2.85 -17.31 4.86
N GLY A 159 -1.82 -18.13 4.98
CA GLY A 159 -1.50 -19.18 4.04
C GLY A 159 -2.71 -20.05 3.68
N VAL A 160 -3.05 -20.13 2.40
CA VAL A 160 -4.12 -20.96 1.88
C VAL A 160 -3.48 -22.07 1.07
N LYS A 161 -3.61 -23.32 1.53
CA LYS A 161 -3.33 -24.47 0.68
C LYS A 161 -4.55 -24.70 -0.23
N LEU A 162 -4.47 -24.28 -1.48
CA LEU A 162 -5.52 -24.58 -2.45
C LEU A 162 -5.20 -25.87 -3.21
N LYS A 163 -6.02 -26.90 -3.01
CA LYS A 163 -6.14 -27.97 -4.00
C LYS A 163 -6.86 -27.40 -5.22
N TYR A 164 -6.16 -27.27 -6.32
CA TYR A 164 -6.72 -26.70 -7.54
C TYR A 164 -6.69 -27.71 -8.67
N LYS A 165 -7.61 -28.64 -8.73
CA LYS A 165 -7.71 -29.77 -9.67
C LYS A 165 -6.83 -30.97 -9.31
N ASN A 166 -7.14 -32.10 -9.92
CA ASN A 166 -6.53 -33.38 -9.58
C ASN A 166 -5.08 -33.55 -10.08
N ASP A 167 -4.62 -32.68 -10.99
CA ASP A 167 -3.37 -32.81 -11.72
C ASP A 167 -2.32 -31.74 -11.42
N PHE A 168 -2.64 -30.77 -10.55
CA PHE A 168 -1.70 -29.80 -10.00
C PHE A 168 -2.26 -29.14 -8.73
N THR A 169 -1.38 -28.59 -7.91
CA THR A 169 -1.74 -27.78 -6.76
C THR A 169 -1.33 -26.32 -7.00
N VAL A 170 -1.83 -25.41 -6.19
CA VAL A 170 -1.38 -24.02 -6.22
C VAL A 170 -0.70 -23.72 -4.90
N GLY A 171 0.52 -23.21 -4.97
CA GLY A 171 1.28 -22.77 -3.80
C GLY A 171 0.66 -21.54 -3.11
N PRO A 172 1.09 -21.22 -1.89
CA PRO A 172 0.61 -20.04 -1.16
C PRO A 172 0.97 -18.72 -1.87
N ASP A 173 1.95 -18.74 -2.75
CA ASP A 173 2.38 -17.64 -3.63
C ASP A 173 1.54 -17.49 -4.90
N GLY A 174 0.56 -18.38 -5.12
CA GLY A 174 -0.27 -18.39 -6.33
C GLY A 174 0.38 -19.07 -7.53
N VAL A 175 1.56 -19.66 -7.37
CA VAL A 175 2.25 -20.39 -8.46
C VAL A 175 1.79 -21.84 -8.50
N PRO A 176 1.43 -22.38 -9.68
CA PRO A 176 1.10 -23.79 -9.82
C PRO A 176 2.31 -24.68 -9.53
N VAL A 177 2.04 -25.81 -8.86
CA VAL A 177 3.01 -26.86 -8.58
C VAL A 177 2.54 -28.12 -9.29
N CYS A 178 3.37 -28.70 -10.13
CA CYS A 178 3.06 -29.90 -10.91
C CYS A 178 3.04 -31.15 -10.04
N MET A 179 2.61 -32.30 -10.60
CA MET A 179 2.55 -33.60 -9.90
C MET A 179 3.91 -34.06 -9.37
N ALA A 180 5.02 -33.63 -9.98
CA ALA A 180 6.38 -33.93 -9.52
C ALA A 180 6.86 -32.95 -8.40
N GLY A 181 5.98 -32.12 -7.83
CA GLY A 181 6.32 -31.20 -6.74
C GLY A 181 7.09 -29.94 -7.16
N LEU A 182 7.22 -29.68 -8.46
CA LEU A 182 8.00 -28.54 -8.95
C LEU A 182 7.12 -27.34 -9.28
N LYS A 183 7.55 -26.13 -8.88
CA LYS A 183 6.89 -24.89 -9.27
C LYS A 183 6.96 -24.70 -10.79
N MET A 184 5.82 -24.41 -11.40
CA MET A 184 5.73 -24.17 -12.83
C MET A 184 6.23 -22.75 -13.16
N ARG A 185 6.84 -22.61 -14.33
CA ARG A 185 7.38 -21.34 -14.80
C ARG A 185 6.30 -20.49 -15.47
N HIS A 186 6.21 -19.22 -15.14
CA HIS A 186 5.33 -18.25 -15.82
C HIS A 186 5.71 -18.16 -17.32
N ASP A 187 4.71 -18.21 -18.19
CA ASP A 187 4.87 -18.26 -19.66
C ASP A 187 3.93 -17.26 -20.37
N GLY A 188 3.63 -16.15 -19.71
CA GLY A 188 2.88 -15.05 -20.27
C GLY A 188 1.47 -14.88 -19.73
N VAL A 189 0.82 -13.82 -20.16
CA VAL A 189 -0.54 -13.42 -19.74
C VAL A 189 -1.43 -13.31 -20.98
N TYR A 190 -2.63 -13.86 -20.89
CA TYR A 190 -3.68 -13.66 -21.88
C TYR A 190 -4.66 -12.62 -21.34
N PHE A 191 -4.43 -11.36 -21.70
CA PHE A 191 -5.18 -10.21 -21.19
C PHE A 191 -6.69 -10.26 -21.45
N PRO A 192 -7.20 -10.65 -22.63
CA PRO A 192 -8.65 -10.67 -22.90
C PRO A 192 -9.44 -11.52 -21.90
N LYS A 193 -8.87 -12.61 -21.40
CA LYS A 193 -9.49 -13.47 -20.39
C LYS A 193 -8.88 -13.29 -18.99
N ARG A 194 -7.99 -12.34 -18.80
CA ARG A 194 -7.26 -12.04 -17.54
C ARG A 194 -6.78 -13.32 -16.86
N ARG A 195 -5.93 -14.09 -17.58
CA ARG A 195 -5.35 -15.33 -17.07
C ARG A 195 -3.86 -15.40 -17.34
N SER A 196 -3.13 -15.88 -16.33
CA SER A 196 -1.72 -16.20 -16.45
C SER A 196 -1.53 -17.62 -16.94
N LYS A 197 -0.56 -17.83 -17.82
CA LYS A 197 -0.15 -19.13 -18.33
C LYS A 197 1.13 -19.55 -17.64
N PHE A 198 1.15 -20.78 -17.19
CA PHE A 198 2.32 -21.42 -16.59
C PHE A 198 2.67 -22.67 -17.37
N ARG A 199 3.95 -23.01 -17.39
CA ARG A 199 4.49 -24.16 -18.11
C ARG A 199 5.39 -25.00 -17.22
N CYS A 200 5.48 -26.28 -17.55
CA CYS A 200 6.41 -27.22 -16.92
C CYS A 200 7.85 -26.68 -16.95
N PRO A 201 8.55 -26.65 -15.79
CA PRO A 201 9.92 -26.13 -15.71
C PRO A 201 10.95 -27.04 -16.37
N LEU A 202 10.67 -28.35 -16.47
CA LEU A 202 11.57 -29.35 -17.03
C LEU A 202 11.43 -29.56 -18.55
N MET A 203 10.52 -28.79 -19.17
CA MET A 203 10.35 -28.86 -20.62
C MET A 203 11.36 -27.95 -21.34
N ASP A 204 12.26 -28.57 -22.10
CA ASP A 204 13.16 -27.85 -22.98
C ASP A 204 12.43 -27.42 -24.26
N ARG A 205 12.52 -26.14 -24.59
CA ARG A 205 11.88 -25.54 -25.78
C ARG A 205 12.62 -25.89 -27.07
N ARG A 206 13.94 -26.15 -27.01
CA ARG A 206 14.77 -26.42 -28.18
C ARG A 206 14.61 -27.87 -28.61
N THR A 207 14.81 -28.79 -27.69
CA THR A 207 14.76 -30.23 -27.95
C THR A 207 13.33 -30.77 -27.96
N LYS A 208 12.35 -30.01 -27.44
CA LYS A 208 10.94 -30.42 -27.25
C LYS A 208 10.81 -31.71 -26.44
N SER A 209 11.73 -31.90 -25.51
CA SER A 209 11.80 -33.07 -24.63
C SER A 209 11.61 -32.64 -23.16
N CYS A 210 11.03 -33.54 -22.38
CA CYS A 210 10.85 -33.35 -20.95
C CYS A 210 11.91 -34.21 -20.21
N SER A 211 12.67 -33.57 -19.32
CA SER A 211 13.66 -34.25 -18.46
C SER A 211 13.06 -34.83 -17.18
N CYS A 212 11.72 -34.86 -17.04
CA CYS A 212 11.03 -35.45 -15.90
C CYS A 212 11.08 -36.98 -15.95
N SER A 213 11.36 -37.61 -14.81
CA SER A 213 11.35 -39.07 -14.68
C SER A 213 9.94 -39.67 -14.86
N ASN A 214 8.90 -38.90 -14.63
CA ASN A 214 7.50 -39.28 -14.85
C ASN A 214 6.77 -38.16 -15.62
N PRO A 215 6.84 -38.16 -16.96
CA PRO A 215 6.20 -37.12 -17.77
C PRO A 215 4.69 -37.11 -17.58
N CYS A 216 4.15 -35.93 -17.25
CA CYS A 216 2.71 -35.74 -16.99
C CYS A 216 1.91 -35.30 -18.22
N SER A 217 2.53 -35.19 -19.40
CA SER A 217 1.88 -34.75 -20.64
C SER A 217 2.71 -35.13 -21.85
N ASP A 218 2.04 -35.69 -22.86
CA ASP A 218 2.61 -36.00 -24.20
C ASP A 218 2.63 -34.78 -25.12
N ALA A 219 2.17 -33.61 -24.63
CA ALA A 219 2.13 -32.42 -25.45
C ALA A 219 3.53 -31.94 -25.82
N LYS A 220 3.75 -31.67 -27.11
CA LYS A 220 5.01 -31.17 -27.70
C LYS A 220 5.65 -29.99 -26.94
N TRP A 221 4.85 -29.24 -26.22
CA TRP A 221 5.29 -28.04 -25.44
C TRP A 221 5.25 -28.27 -23.93
N GLY A 222 5.03 -29.51 -23.50
CA GLY A 222 4.87 -29.91 -22.12
C GLY A 222 3.55 -29.43 -21.49
N ARG A 223 3.37 -29.76 -20.23
CA ARG A 223 2.18 -29.36 -19.46
C ARG A 223 2.07 -27.83 -19.34
N THR A 224 0.90 -27.30 -19.68
CA THR A 224 0.54 -25.90 -19.46
C THR A 224 -0.67 -25.78 -18.54
N VAL A 225 -0.65 -24.79 -17.66
CA VAL A 225 -1.74 -24.48 -16.74
C VAL A 225 -2.13 -23.01 -16.94
N HIS A 226 -3.43 -22.73 -16.93
CA HIS A 226 -3.95 -21.38 -17.00
C HIS A 226 -4.72 -21.09 -15.71
N LEU A 227 -4.32 -20.02 -15.00
CA LEU A 227 -4.99 -19.53 -13.80
C LEU A 227 -5.69 -18.20 -14.12
N ALA A 228 -7.01 -18.18 -13.94
CA ALA A 228 -7.79 -16.99 -14.23
C ALA A 228 -7.94 -16.13 -12.95
N MET A 229 -7.70 -14.82 -13.07
CA MET A 229 -7.82 -13.87 -11.96
C MET A 229 -9.21 -13.91 -11.31
N LYS A 230 -10.28 -14.17 -12.08
CA LYS A 230 -11.64 -14.27 -11.54
C LYS A 230 -11.84 -15.41 -10.55
N ASP A 231 -11.05 -16.48 -10.64
CA ASP A 231 -11.19 -17.67 -9.77
C ASP A 231 -10.63 -17.39 -8.36
N ASN A 232 -9.57 -16.61 -8.28
CA ASN A 232 -9.03 -16.11 -7.01
C ASN A 232 -8.20 -14.83 -7.25
N PRO A 233 -8.79 -13.63 -7.16
CA PRO A 233 -8.09 -12.38 -7.47
C PRO A 233 -6.95 -12.06 -6.49
N ARG A 234 -6.97 -12.66 -5.29
CA ARG A 234 -5.88 -12.54 -4.31
C ARG A 234 -4.65 -13.31 -4.75
N LEU A 235 -4.80 -14.55 -5.19
CA LEU A 235 -3.67 -15.43 -5.56
C LEU A 235 -3.25 -15.27 -7.02
N PHE A 236 -4.21 -15.13 -7.95
CA PHE A 236 -3.96 -15.11 -9.38
C PHE A 236 -3.87 -13.69 -9.92
N ASN A 237 -2.95 -12.92 -9.31
CA ASN A 237 -2.70 -11.53 -9.69
C ASN A 237 -2.12 -11.44 -11.12
N ILE A 238 -2.36 -10.32 -11.77
CA ILE A 238 -1.78 -9.99 -13.09
C ILE A 238 -1.14 -8.61 -12.99
N PRO A 239 0.20 -8.51 -13.20
CA PRO A 239 1.14 -9.62 -13.44
C PRO A 239 1.30 -10.55 -12.23
N PRO A 240 1.75 -11.81 -12.43
CA PRO A 240 2.00 -12.74 -11.33
C PRO A 240 3.12 -12.26 -10.40
N ARG A 241 3.00 -12.54 -9.10
CA ARG A 241 3.95 -12.06 -8.08
C ARG A 241 5.38 -12.57 -8.23
N ASP A 242 5.57 -13.75 -8.83
CA ASP A 242 6.90 -14.32 -9.13
C ASP A 242 7.57 -13.70 -10.36
N SER A 243 6.83 -12.88 -11.14
CA SER A 243 7.38 -12.19 -12.31
C SER A 243 8.27 -11.00 -11.94
N GLU A 244 9.31 -10.76 -12.73
CA GLU A 244 10.18 -9.58 -12.59
C GLU A 244 9.40 -8.27 -12.71
N GLN A 245 8.40 -8.25 -13.60
CA GLN A 245 7.53 -7.08 -13.75
C GLN A 245 6.79 -6.75 -12.45
N TRP A 246 6.23 -7.75 -11.76
CA TRP A 246 5.54 -7.51 -10.49
C TRP A 246 6.49 -6.97 -9.42
N LYS A 247 7.69 -7.54 -9.31
CA LYS A 247 8.70 -7.11 -8.33
C LYS A 247 9.13 -5.66 -8.58
N LEU A 248 9.36 -5.31 -9.84
CA LEU A 248 9.74 -3.95 -10.22
C LEU A 248 8.64 -2.94 -9.83
N GLU A 249 7.39 -3.23 -10.17
CA GLU A 249 6.27 -2.36 -9.84
C GLU A 249 6.04 -2.27 -8.33
N TYR A 250 6.12 -3.41 -7.61
CA TYR A 250 5.92 -3.45 -6.17
C TYR A 250 6.98 -2.65 -5.39
N ASN A 251 8.19 -2.54 -5.90
CA ASN A 251 9.25 -1.74 -5.28
C ASN A 251 8.87 -0.26 -5.15
N ALA A 252 7.98 0.25 -6.02
CA ALA A 252 7.48 1.62 -5.91
C ALA A 252 6.60 1.85 -4.67
N ARG A 253 6.18 0.79 -3.94
CA ARG A 253 5.50 0.88 -2.65
C ARG A 253 6.29 1.70 -1.62
N THR A 254 7.61 1.64 -1.67
CA THR A 254 8.48 2.38 -0.75
C THR A 254 8.35 3.91 -0.85
N SER A 255 7.61 4.41 -1.85
CA SER A 255 7.28 5.84 -1.97
C SER A 255 6.52 6.36 -0.75
N SER A 256 5.59 5.59 -0.18
CA SER A 256 4.87 5.98 1.05
C SER A 256 5.80 6.04 2.26
N GLU A 257 6.74 5.11 2.38
CA GLU A 257 7.75 5.12 3.45
C GLU A 257 8.68 6.34 3.33
N ARG A 258 9.13 6.68 2.11
CA ARG A 258 9.94 7.88 1.86
C ARG A 258 9.16 9.16 2.10
N CYS A 259 7.89 9.20 1.71
CA CYS A 259 6.98 10.31 2.01
C CYS A 259 6.84 10.52 3.52
N ASN A 260 6.52 9.47 4.28
CA ASN A 260 6.41 9.48 5.73
C ASN A 260 7.72 9.94 6.40
N LYS A 261 8.86 9.44 5.93
CA LYS A 261 10.18 9.84 6.44
C LYS A 261 10.44 11.33 6.25
N ARG A 262 10.13 11.88 5.07
CA ARG A 262 10.28 13.33 4.80
C ARG A 262 9.37 14.16 5.69
N MET A 263 8.10 13.78 5.84
CA MET A 263 7.18 14.50 6.71
C MET A 263 7.68 14.58 8.16
N LYS A 264 8.23 13.48 8.67
CA LYS A 264 8.72 13.41 10.06
C LYS A 264 10.07 14.06 10.26
N ASN A 265 11.04 13.76 9.39
CA ASN A 265 12.43 14.16 9.58
C ASN A 265 12.71 15.53 8.96
N ASP A 266 12.31 15.75 7.70
CA ASP A 266 12.69 17.00 6.99
C ASP A 266 11.74 18.14 7.36
N PHE A 267 10.46 17.84 7.57
CA PHE A 267 9.44 18.85 7.91
C PHE A 267 8.96 18.77 9.35
N ALA A 268 9.59 17.93 10.17
CA ALA A 268 9.40 17.85 11.62
C ALA A 268 7.91 17.77 12.04
N LEU A 269 7.13 16.89 11.41
CA LEU A 269 5.69 16.72 11.65
C LEU A 269 5.36 16.62 13.16
N GLU A 270 6.17 15.83 13.91
CA GLU A 270 5.94 15.54 15.33
C GLU A 270 6.46 16.62 16.29
N SER A 271 7.10 17.71 15.82
CA SER A 271 7.71 18.74 16.68
C SER A 271 6.69 19.65 17.37
N GLY A 272 5.42 19.54 17.04
CA GLY A 272 4.37 20.40 17.60
C GLY A 272 3.74 19.81 18.86
N CYS A 273 3.42 20.69 19.83
CA CYS A 273 2.64 20.33 21.04
C CYS A 273 1.13 20.55 20.81
N HIS A 274 0.60 20.05 19.70
CA HIS A 274 -0.80 20.21 19.35
C HIS A 274 -1.70 19.37 20.25
N ARG A 275 -2.85 19.92 20.67
CA ARG A 275 -3.78 19.28 21.62
C ARG A 275 -5.14 18.95 21.02
N SER A 276 -5.29 19.04 19.71
CA SER A 276 -6.53 18.65 19.02
C SER A 276 -6.21 18.08 17.65
N SER A 277 -7.06 17.16 17.17
CA SER A 277 -6.97 16.61 15.81
C SER A 277 -6.99 17.70 14.75
N LYS A 278 -7.77 18.76 14.94
CA LYS A 278 -7.81 19.92 14.02
C LYS A 278 -6.43 20.55 13.82
N LEU A 279 -5.71 20.81 14.92
CA LEU A 279 -4.36 21.40 14.84
C LEU A 279 -3.35 20.41 14.25
N TRP A 280 -3.51 19.12 14.53
CA TRP A 280 -2.71 18.09 13.88
C TRP A 280 -2.96 18.03 12.38
N TYR A 281 -4.22 18.16 11.92
CA TYR A 281 -4.52 18.26 10.48
C TYR A 281 -3.91 19.53 9.86
N CYS A 282 -3.95 20.68 10.53
CA CYS A 282 -3.28 21.90 10.05
C CYS A 282 -1.77 21.66 9.86
N ARG A 283 -1.12 21.04 10.85
CA ARG A 283 0.31 20.72 10.78
C ARG A 283 0.60 19.72 9.66
N LEU A 284 -0.21 18.69 9.56
CA LEU A 284 -0.09 17.65 8.54
C LEU A 284 -0.21 18.25 7.14
N TYR A 285 -1.26 19.02 6.88
CA TYR A 285 -1.39 19.68 5.58
C TYR A 285 -0.26 20.64 5.28
N ALA A 286 0.26 21.37 6.29
CA ALA A 286 1.43 22.23 6.11
C ALA A 286 2.66 21.41 5.67
N THR A 287 2.93 20.25 6.28
CA THR A 287 4.04 19.39 5.86
C THR A 287 3.83 18.77 4.47
N MET A 288 2.58 18.44 4.11
CA MET A 288 2.26 17.99 2.75
C MET A 288 2.50 19.11 1.73
N MET A 289 2.06 20.33 2.02
CA MET A 289 2.30 21.50 1.16
C MET A 289 3.79 21.75 0.95
N LEU A 290 4.60 21.64 2.01
CA LEU A 290 6.06 21.78 1.91
C LEU A 290 6.69 20.71 1.01
N GLN A 291 6.20 19.49 1.01
CA GLN A 291 6.67 18.45 0.09
C GLN A 291 6.36 18.81 -1.38
N HIS A 292 5.16 19.31 -1.66
CA HIS A 292 4.80 19.77 -3.00
C HIS A 292 5.67 20.96 -3.43
N LEU A 293 5.83 21.99 -2.58
CA LEU A 293 6.70 23.14 -2.85
C LEU A 293 8.13 22.73 -3.13
N SER A 294 8.67 21.78 -2.35
CA SER A 294 10.01 21.25 -2.57
C SER A 294 10.13 20.55 -3.93
N ALA A 295 9.11 19.78 -4.32
CA ALA A 295 9.07 19.11 -5.61
C ALA A 295 9.01 20.11 -6.78
N TRP A 296 8.29 21.22 -6.63
CA TRP A 296 8.19 22.27 -7.65
C TRP A 296 9.51 22.98 -7.90
N GLN A 297 10.39 23.03 -6.90
CA GLN A 297 11.72 23.63 -7.01
C GLN A 297 12.79 22.69 -7.59
N MET A 298 12.50 21.38 -7.65
CA MET A 298 13.44 20.44 -8.26
C MET A 298 13.54 20.68 -9.76
N PRO A 299 14.76 20.80 -10.31
CA PRO A 299 14.93 20.91 -11.77
C PRO A 299 14.34 19.66 -12.43
N SER A 300 13.66 19.83 -13.55
CA SER A 300 13.13 18.71 -14.31
C SER A 300 14.27 17.75 -14.67
N THR A 301 13.99 16.45 -14.76
CA THR A 301 14.99 15.45 -15.18
C THR A 301 15.59 15.77 -16.54
N HIS A 302 14.84 16.46 -17.40
CA HIS A 302 15.32 16.97 -18.69
C HIS A 302 16.37 18.08 -18.50
N THR A 303 16.17 18.99 -17.56
CA THR A 303 17.11 20.09 -17.25
C THR A 303 18.39 19.56 -16.61
N LEU A 304 18.30 18.57 -15.71
CA LEU A 304 19.46 17.92 -15.12
C LEU A 304 20.27 17.14 -16.18
N ARG A 305 19.60 16.42 -17.07
CA ARG A 305 20.24 15.65 -18.13
C ARG A 305 20.93 16.57 -19.15
N SER A 306 20.30 17.69 -19.52
CA SER A 306 20.92 18.69 -20.40
C SER A 306 22.08 19.40 -19.71
N ALA A 307 22.00 19.72 -18.42
CA ALA A 307 23.11 20.30 -17.67
C ALA A 307 24.31 19.33 -17.54
N LEU A 308 24.04 18.04 -17.29
CA LEU A 308 25.09 17.01 -17.25
C LEU A 308 25.76 16.80 -18.62
N LEU A 309 24.98 16.83 -19.71
CA LEU A 309 25.49 16.71 -21.07
C LEU A 309 26.27 17.97 -21.54
N ALA A 310 25.95 19.13 -20.98
CA ALA A 310 26.68 20.37 -21.27
C ALA A 310 27.98 20.51 -20.44
N ALA A 311 28.10 19.76 -19.35
CA ALA A 311 29.30 19.74 -18.49
C ALA A 311 30.28 18.60 -18.82
N ALA A 312 29.93 17.68 -19.73
CA ALA A 312 30.78 16.61 -20.25
C ALA A 312 31.36 16.96 -21.61
#